data_b56e4220bce570b777d8480ee6942589
#
_entry.id   b56e4220bce570b777d8480ee6942589
#
_cell.length_a   1.000
_cell.length_b   1.000
_cell.length_c   1.000
_cell.angle_alpha   90.00
_cell.angle_beta   90.00
_cell.angle_gamma   90.00
#
_symmetry.space_group_name_H-M   'P 1'
#
loop_
_entity.id
_entity.type
_entity.pdbx_description
1 polymer ?
#
loop_
_entity_poly.entity_id
_entity_poly.type
_entity_poly.pdbx_seq_one_letter_code
_entity_poly.pdbx_strand_id
1 'polypeptide(L)'
;MTTFLFFSAIKTVTITDAQIVFFINPILVLLIAAIILREKLTLSRVLAVLVGFAGVFLVVRPGFKEFQIETVYAFGAAACFSVFLISTRILSQTESSLVTMFFSALVGTLVLPLTLDAGWVLPPWSEFPFLIGVGFFMTIGHFFFFLALRHLDASLISTLTYFSIFGSTTVGYFWFGDVPTLNSLMGFILVFGAGIYVLIQERRKVS
;
A
#
# COMPACT_ATOMS: atom_id res chain seq x y z
N MET A 1 -8.63 -8.34 -7.17
CA MET A 1 -7.59 -8.46 -8.21
C MET A 1 -6.19 -8.17 -7.66
N THR A 2 -5.96 -7.05 -6.96
CA THR A 2 -4.68 -6.74 -6.31
C THR A 2 -4.15 -7.88 -5.45
N THR A 3 -4.96 -8.37 -4.51
CA THR A 3 -4.60 -9.46 -3.59
C THR A 3 -4.19 -10.72 -4.35
N PHE A 4 -4.98 -11.14 -5.33
CA PHE A 4 -4.69 -12.32 -6.15
C PHE A 4 -3.33 -12.18 -6.87
N LEU A 5 -3.10 -11.05 -7.53
CA LEU A 5 -1.84 -10.81 -8.24
C LEU A 5 -0.64 -10.75 -7.29
N PHE A 6 -0.79 -10.09 -6.14
CA PHE A 6 0.29 -10.00 -5.16
C PHE A 6 0.66 -11.38 -4.58
N PHE A 7 -0.35 -12.17 -4.20
CA PHE A 7 -0.10 -13.54 -3.71
C PHE A 7 0.44 -14.47 -4.80
N SER A 8 0.07 -14.25 -6.07
CA SER A 8 0.68 -14.99 -7.19
C SER A 8 2.15 -14.64 -7.39
N ALA A 9 2.53 -13.38 -7.20
CA ALA A 9 3.92 -12.96 -7.27
C ALA A 9 4.78 -13.65 -6.19
N ILE A 10 4.33 -13.66 -4.93
CA ILE A 10 5.12 -14.18 -3.80
C ILE A 10 5.22 -15.71 -3.75
N LYS A 11 4.58 -16.43 -4.67
CA LYS A 11 4.80 -17.88 -4.82
C LYS A 11 6.22 -18.21 -5.31
N THR A 12 6.83 -17.30 -6.04
CA THR A 12 8.15 -17.50 -6.69
C THR A 12 9.15 -16.41 -6.35
N VAL A 13 8.69 -15.16 -6.21
CA VAL A 13 9.51 -14.00 -5.83
C VAL A 13 9.45 -13.82 -4.31
N THR A 14 10.54 -13.36 -3.68
CA THR A 14 10.52 -13.08 -2.24
C THR A 14 9.48 -12.01 -1.90
N ILE A 15 8.86 -12.11 -0.72
CA ILE A 15 7.89 -11.10 -0.26
C ILE A 15 8.49 -9.70 -0.32
N THR A 16 9.76 -9.58 0.05
CA THR A 16 10.53 -8.34 0.02
C THR A 16 10.61 -7.75 -1.38
N ASP A 17 11.00 -8.55 -2.38
CA ASP A 17 11.12 -8.06 -3.76
C ASP A 17 9.76 -7.70 -4.36
N ALA A 18 8.73 -8.53 -4.11
CA ALA A 18 7.35 -8.23 -4.52
C ALA A 18 6.84 -6.93 -3.90
N GLN A 19 7.16 -6.68 -2.62
CA GLN A 19 6.73 -5.47 -1.91
C GLN A 19 7.42 -4.21 -2.44
N ILE A 20 8.70 -4.29 -2.85
CA ILE A 20 9.39 -3.15 -3.48
C ILE A 20 8.70 -2.77 -4.79
N VAL A 21 8.43 -3.77 -5.63
CA VAL A 21 7.72 -3.54 -6.90
C VAL A 21 6.34 -2.96 -6.63
N PHE A 22 5.63 -3.45 -5.62
CA PHE A 22 4.33 -2.92 -5.23
C PHE A 22 4.40 -1.45 -4.77
N PHE A 23 5.48 -1.03 -4.13
CA PHE A 23 5.69 0.37 -3.72
C PHE A 23 5.88 1.36 -4.88
N ILE A 24 5.85 0.92 -6.14
CA ILE A 24 5.69 1.82 -7.30
C ILE A 24 4.28 2.45 -7.35
N ASN A 25 3.32 1.90 -6.60
CA ASN A 25 1.93 2.36 -6.63
C ASN A 25 1.76 3.86 -6.36
N PRO A 26 2.46 4.56 -5.44
CA PRO A 26 2.31 6.00 -5.27
C PRO A 26 2.71 6.81 -6.52
N ILE A 27 3.66 6.32 -7.30
CA ILE A 27 4.01 6.94 -8.59
C ILE A 27 2.84 6.77 -9.57
N LEU A 28 2.29 5.56 -9.66
CA LEU A 28 1.13 5.28 -10.53
C LEU A 28 -0.10 6.10 -10.11
N VAL A 29 -0.38 6.17 -8.79
CA VAL A 29 -1.49 6.98 -8.26
C VAL A 29 -1.30 8.45 -8.60
N LEU A 30 -0.09 9.01 -8.43
CA LEU A 30 0.20 10.40 -8.77
C LEU A 30 -0.12 10.71 -10.24
N LEU A 31 0.29 9.83 -11.15
CA LEU A 31 0.04 9.98 -12.58
C LEU A 31 -1.45 9.82 -12.92
N ILE A 32 -2.11 8.79 -12.40
CA ILE A 32 -3.52 8.51 -12.66
C ILE A 32 -4.41 9.62 -12.06
N ALA A 33 -4.10 10.08 -10.83
CA ALA A 33 -4.83 11.16 -10.16
C ALA A 33 -4.75 12.48 -10.95
N ALA A 34 -3.58 12.79 -11.52
CA ALA A 34 -3.42 13.96 -12.38
C ALA A 34 -4.32 13.90 -13.62
N ILE A 35 -4.47 12.73 -14.24
CA ILE A 35 -5.25 12.54 -15.46
C ILE A 35 -6.75 12.46 -15.15
N ILE A 36 -7.14 11.57 -14.22
CA ILE A 36 -8.55 11.24 -13.96
C ILE A 36 -9.19 12.24 -12.99
N LEU A 37 -8.52 12.54 -11.87
CA LEU A 37 -9.05 13.44 -10.84
C LEU A 37 -8.69 14.91 -11.10
N ARG A 38 -7.84 15.16 -12.12
CA ARG A 38 -7.31 16.49 -12.45
C ARG A 38 -6.59 17.14 -11.25
N GLU A 39 -5.98 16.31 -10.40
CA GLU A 39 -5.15 16.80 -9.30
C GLU A 39 -3.92 17.52 -9.85
N LYS A 40 -3.55 18.65 -9.24
CA LYS A 40 -2.38 19.42 -9.70
C LYS A 40 -1.09 18.67 -9.37
N LEU A 41 -0.32 18.33 -10.39
CA LEU A 41 1.05 17.83 -10.24
C LEU A 41 1.94 18.99 -9.78
N THR A 42 2.12 19.13 -8.48
CA THR A 42 3.09 20.08 -7.95
C THR A 42 4.46 19.41 -7.85
N LEU A 43 5.53 20.17 -8.12
CA LEU A 43 6.90 19.67 -7.98
C LEU A 43 7.14 19.06 -6.59
N SER A 44 6.54 19.66 -5.56
CA SER A 44 6.61 19.14 -4.19
C SER A 44 6.08 17.72 -4.05
N ARG A 45 4.93 17.40 -4.68
CA ARG A 45 4.35 16.05 -4.64
C ARG A 45 5.19 15.05 -5.43
N VAL A 46 5.67 15.45 -6.60
CA VAL A 46 6.54 14.60 -7.42
C VAL A 46 7.83 14.27 -6.66
N LEU A 47 8.50 15.28 -6.10
CA LEU A 47 9.72 15.07 -5.32
C LEU A 47 9.48 14.21 -4.07
N ALA A 48 8.38 14.42 -3.34
CA ALA A 48 8.06 13.62 -2.17
C ALA A 48 7.84 12.15 -2.51
N VAL A 49 7.14 11.86 -3.61
CA VAL A 49 6.95 10.48 -4.09
C VAL A 49 8.27 9.85 -4.48
N LEU A 50 9.13 10.56 -5.22
CA LEU A 50 10.43 10.03 -5.63
C LEU A 50 11.38 9.82 -4.44
N VAL A 51 11.44 10.77 -3.50
CA VAL A 51 12.26 10.67 -2.29
C VAL A 51 11.75 9.56 -1.38
N GLY A 52 10.42 9.44 -1.20
CA GLY A 52 9.81 8.35 -0.45
C GLY A 52 10.12 6.98 -1.06
N PHE A 53 10.02 6.86 -2.38
CA PHE A 53 10.39 5.62 -3.09
C PHE A 53 11.87 5.28 -2.94
N ALA A 54 12.77 6.27 -3.07
CA ALA A 54 14.20 6.07 -2.82
C ALA A 54 14.47 5.62 -1.38
N GLY A 55 13.76 6.18 -0.40
CA GLY A 55 13.82 5.76 1.00
C GLY A 55 13.40 4.31 1.19
N VAL A 56 12.29 3.88 0.60
CA VAL A 56 11.83 2.48 0.60
C VAL A 56 12.90 1.56 0.00
N PHE A 57 13.46 1.94 -1.14
CA PHE A 57 14.50 1.17 -1.82
C PHE A 57 15.75 0.97 -0.96
N LEU A 58 16.14 1.98 -0.18
CA LEU A 58 17.27 1.89 0.77
C LEU A 58 16.97 0.96 1.95
N VAL A 59 15.73 0.96 2.46
CA VAL A 59 15.32 0.08 3.56
C VAL A 59 15.33 -1.37 3.13
N VAL A 60 14.69 -1.65 2.00
CA VAL A 60 14.40 -3.02 1.58
C VAL A 60 15.61 -3.70 0.96
N ARG A 61 16.53 -2.94 0.36
CA ARG A 61 17.76 -3.45 -0.27
C ARG A 61 17.49 -4.63 -1.20
N PRO A 62 16.85 -4.43 -2.36
CA PRO A 62 16.57 -5.53 -3.27
C PRO A 62 17.88 -6.23 -3.62
N GLY A 63 17.92 -7.56 -3.43
CA GLY A 63 18.96 -8.36 -4.03
C GLY A 63 18.72 -8.33 -5.54
N PHE A 64 19.72 -7.89 -6.32
CA PHE A 64 19.68 -7.98 -7.78
C PHE A 64 19.73 -9.45 -8.21
N LYS A 65 18.61 -10.15 -8.02
CA LYS A 65 18.39 -11.46 -8.62
C LYS A 65 17.92 -11.25 -10.07
N GLU A 66 18.12 -12.27 -10.89
CA GLU A 66 17.62 -12.26 -12.26
C GLU A 66 16.13 -11.87 -12.29
N PHE A 67 15.74 -11.05 -13.27
CA PHE A 67 14.36 -10.61 -13.44
C PHE A 67 13.47 -11.84 -13.67
N GLN A 68 12.57 -12.09 -12.74
CA GLN A 68 11.58 -13.17 -12.85
C GLN A 68 10.31 -12.62 -13.46
N ILE A 69 9.72 -13.36 -14.40
CA ILE A 69 8.48 -12.94 -15.08
C ILE A 69 7.35 -12.70 -14.07
N GLU A 70 7.38 -13.38 -12.94
CA GLU A 70 6.41 -13.26 -11.85
C GLU A 70 6.45 -11.88 -11.16
N THR A 71 7.55 -11.14 -11.30
CA THR A 71 7.64 -9.73 -10.88
C THR A 71 6.58 -8.86 -11.58
N VAL A 72 6.14 -9.25 -12.79
CA VAL A 72 5.04 -8.60 -13.51
C VAL A 72 3.72 -8.69 -12.73
N TYR A 73 3.49 -9.77 -11.99
CA TYR A 73 2.29 -9.88 -11.14
C TYR A 73 2.32 -8.86 -10.00
N ALA A 74 3.48 -8.61 -9.38
CA ALA A 74 3.61 -7.59 -8.35
C ALA A 74 3.36 -6.17 -8.91
N PHE A 75 3.86 -5.88 -10.11
CA PHE A 75 3.56 -4.64 -10.82
C PHE A 75 2.07 -4.52 -11.17
N GLY A 76 1.46 -5.59 -11.68
CA GLY A 76 0.03 -5.67 -11.93
C GLY A 76 -0.81 -5.43 -10.66
N ALA A 77 -0.36 -5.96 -9.52
CA ALA A 77 -0.98 -5.72 -8.22
C ALA A 77 -0.91 -4.23 -7.84
N ALA A 78 0.26 -3.58 -8.03
CA ALA A 78 0.43 -2.14 -7.78
C ALA A 78 -0.48 -1.29 -8.68
N ALA A 79 -0.60 -1.64 -9.97
CA ALA A 79 -1.47 -0.95 -10.92
C ALA A 79 -2.96 -1.13 -10.53
N CYS A 80 -3.40 -2.35 -10.21
CA CYS A 80 -4.77 -2.61 -9.74
C CYS A 80 -5.08 -1.86 -8.43
N PHE A 81 -4.12 -1.78 -7.50
CA PHE A 81 -4.29 -1.03 -6.26
C PHE A 81 -4.40 0.47 -6.52
N SER A 82 -3.61 1.00 -7.46
CA SER A 82 -3.68 2.40 -7.85
C SER A 82 -5.05 2.76 -8.44
N VAL A 83 -5.58 1.91 -9.32
CA VAL A 83 -6.94 2.07 -9.86
C VAL A 83 -7.99 1.97 -8.76
N PHE A 84 -7.86 1.00 -7.84
CA PHE A 84 -8.75 0.86 -6.68
C PHE A 84 -8.76 2.12 -5.83
N LEU A 85 -7.60 2.69 -5.52
CA LEU A 85 -7.47 3.91 -4.73
C LEU A 85 -8.14 5.12 -5.41
N ILE A 86 -7.91 5.29 -6.71
CA ILE A 86 -8.56 6.36 -7.49
C ILE A 86 -10.08 6.18 -7.55
N SER A 87 -10.54 4.95 -7.81
CA SER A 87 -11.98 4.63 -7.83
C SER A 87 -12.63 4.89 -6.46
N THR A 88 -11.95 4.51 -5.39
CA THR A 88 -12.39 4.78 -4.02
C THR A 88 -12.45 6.28 -3.72
N ARG A 89 -11.49 7.06 -4.22
CA ARG A 89 -11.48 8.52 -4.08
C ARG A 89 -12.69 9.15 -4.79
N ILE A 90 -13.02 8.69 -5.99
CA ILE A 90 -14.20 9.15 -6.73
C ILE A 90 -15.48 8.83 -5.93
N LEU A 91 -15.62 7.59 -5.51
CA LEU A 91 -16.79 7.10 -4.78
C LEU A 91 -16.97 7.81 -3.43
N SER A 92 -15.88 8.15 -2.75
CA SER A 92 -15.90 8.83 -1.46
C SER A 92 -16.54 10.23 -1.48
N GLN A 93 -16.75 10.81 -2.68
CA GLN A 93 -17.42 12.11 -2.82
C GLN A 93 -18.96 11.99 -2.78
N THR A 94 -19.49 10.83 -3.15
CA THR A 94 -20.94 10.58 -3.24
C THR A 94 -21.43 9.60 -2.18
N GLU A 95 -20.59 8.61 -1.83
CA GLU A 95 -20.97 7.53 -0.93
C GLU A 95 -20.28 7.67 0.44
N SER A 96 -20.87 7.06 1.47
CA SER A 96 -20.22 6.99 2.78
C SER A 96 -19.06 6.00 2.78
N SER A 97 -18.04 6.28 3.60
CA SER A 97 -16.87 5.38 3.75
C SER A 97 -17.28 3.97 4.15
N LEU A 98 -18.31 3.81 4.99
CA LEU A 98 -18.81 2.50 5.42
C LEU A 98 -19.46 1.73 4.26
N VAL A 99 -20.26 2.40 3.42
CA VAL A 99 -20.87 1.76 2.25
C VAL A 99 -19.82 1.29 1.27
N THR A 100 -18.87 2.16 0.94
CA THR A 100 -17.77 1.81 0.00
C THR A 100 -16.91 0.65 0.56
N MET A 101 -16.61 0.66 1.85
CA MET A 101 -15.87 -0.40 2.52
C MET A 101 -16.64 -1.73 2.49
N PHE A 102 -17.94 -1.70 2.82
CA PHE A 102 -18.80 -2.89 2.84
C PHE A 102 -18.86 -3.55 1.46
N PHE A 103 -19.16 -2.79 0.40
CA PHE A 103 -19.22 -3.36 -0.95
C PHE A 103 -17.85 -3.84 -1.46
N SER A 104 -16.77 -3.14 -1.12
CA SER A 104 -15.41 -3.59 -1.46
C SER A 104 -15.07 -4.92 -0.78
N ALA A 105 -15.41 -5.08 0.50
CA ALA A 105 -15.22 -6.32 1.25
C ALA A 105 -16.12 -7.44 0.71
N LEU A 106 -17.40 -7.14 0.43
CA LEU A 106 -18.37 -8.10 -0.11
C LEU A 106 -17.89 -8.68 -1.45
N VAL A 107 -17.51 -7.81 -2.40
CA VAL A 107 -16.99 -8.24 -3.69
C VAL A 107 -15.70 -9.06 -3.50
N GLY A 108 -14.80 -8.63 -2.63
CA GLY A 108 -13.57 -9.38 -2.31
C GLY A 108 -13.86 -10.77 -1.77
N THR A 109 -14.82 -10.88 -0.84
CA THR A 109 -15.22 -12.16 -0.22
C THR A 109 -15.88 -13.11 -1.22
N LEU A 110 -16.66 -12.60 -2.17
CA LEU A 110 -17.34 -13.43 -3.17
C LEU A 110 -16.41 -13.84 -4.32
N VAL A 111 -15.51 -12.95 -4.75
CA VAL A 111 -14.65 -13.20 -5.92
C VAL A 111 -13.38 -13.94 -5.57
N LEU A 112 -12.74 -13.64 -4.43
CA LEU A 112 -11.46 -14.23 -4.07
C LEU A 112 -11.49 -15.78 -4.00
N PRO A 113 -12.51 -16.41 -3.39
CA PRO A 113 -12.60 -17.88 -3.37
C PRO A 113 -12.67 -18.51 -4.75
N LEU A 114 -13.25 -17.83 -5.74
CA LEU A 114 -13.36 -18.33 -7.11
C LEU A 114 -12.02 -18.32 -7.87
N THR A 115 -11.03 -17.60 -7.34
CA THR A 115 -9.70 -17.48 -7.95
C THR A 115 -8.65 -18.39 -7.30
N LEU A 116 -9.02 -19.09 -6.23
CA LEU A 116 -8.13 -20.00 -5.51
C LEU A 116 -8.27 -21.42 -6.08
N ASP A 117 -7.13 -22.08 -6.27
CA ASP A 117 -7.10 -23.50 -6.63
C ASP A 117 -7.72 -24.35 -5.52
N ALA A 118 -8.25 -25.53 -5.86
CA ALA A 118 -9.05 -26.41 -4.98
C ALA A 118 -8.35 -26.94 -3.71
N GLY A 119 -7.22 -26.40 -3.32
CA GLY A 119 -6.43 -26.77 -2.14
C GLY A 119 -6.79 -26.00 -0.86
N TRP A 120 -8.07 -25.68 -0.64
CA TRP A 120 -8.51 -25.04 0.62
C TRP A 120 -8.25 -25.96 1.81
N VAL A 121 -7.35 -25.53 2.69
CA VAL A 121 -7.13 -26.16 4.00
C VAL A 121 -7.72 -25.25 5.05
N LEU A 122 -8.67 -25.78 5.84
CA LEU A 122 -9.18 -25.03 6.98
C LEU A 122 -8.07 -24.91 8.03
N PRO A 123 -7.78 -23.70 8.50
CA PRO A 123 -6.81 -23.50 9.56
C PRO A 123 -7.27 -24.21 10.87
N PRO A 124 -6.34 -24.70 11.70
CA PRO A 124 -6.68 -25.28 12.98
C PRO A 124 -7.35 -24.24 13.88
N TRP A 125 -8.24 -24.69 14.79
CA TRP A 125 -8.99 -23.81 15.67
C TRP A 125 -8.12 -22.88 16.52
N SER A 126 -6.89 -23.27 16.82
CA SER A 126 -5.91 -22.45 17.55
C SER A 126 -5.50 -21.17 16.82
N GLU A 127 -5.67 -21.11 15.50
CA GLU A 127 -5.30 -19.94 14.68
C GLU A 127 -6.46 -18.95 14.50
N PHE A 128 -7.70 -19.35 14.77
CA PHE A 128 -8.86 -18.47 14.60
C PHE A 128 -8.78 -17.15 15.39
N PRO A 129 -8.31 -17.10 16.64
CA PRO A 129 -8.16 -15.83 17.35
C PRO A 129 -7.22 -14.86 16.63
N PHE A 130 -6.14 -15.35 16.04
CA PHE A 130 -5.19 -14.52 15.25
C PHE A 130 -5.83 -14.03 13.95
N LEU A 131 -6.56 -14.88 13.24
CA LEU A 131 -7.28 -14.51 12.02
C LEU A 131 -8.34 -13.45 12.27
N ILE A 132 -9.12 -13.61 13.37
CA ILE A 132 -10.12 -12.62 13.80
C ILE A 132 -9.41 -11.30 14.15
N GLY A 133 -8.30 -11.37 14.90
CA GLY A 133 -7.49 -10.19 15.24
C GLY A 133 -7.00 -9.45 14.02
N VAL A 134 -6.42 -10.16 13.06
CA VAL A 134 -5.97 -9.57 11.76
C VAL A 134 -7.14 -8.92 11.04
N GLY A 135 -8.27 -9.62 10.90
CA GLY A 135 -9.47 -9.08 10.24
C GLY A 135 -9.99 -7.82 10.94
N PHE A 136 -10.01 -7.80 12.27
CA PHE A 136 -10.46 -6.66 13.06
C PHE A 136 -9.56 -5.43 12.86
N PHE A 137 -8.25 -5.57 13.02
CA PHE A 137 -7.31 -4.46 12.85
C PHE A 137 -7.24 -3.98 11.40
N MET A 138 -7.32 -4.89 10.42
CA MET A 138 -7.40 -4.50 9.02
C MET A 138 -8.67 -3.73 8.70
N THR A 139 -9.81 -4.12 9.27
CA THR A 139 -11.08 -3.41 9.09
C THR A 139 -11.01 -1.98 9.63
N ILE A 140 -10.43 -1.80 10.82
CA ILE A 140 -10.19 -0.47 11.41
C ILE A 140 -9.27 0.36 10.51
N GLY A 141 -8.14 -0.22 10.09
CA GLY A 141 -7.19 0.46 9.21
C GLY A 141 -7.83 0.87 7.88
N HIS A 142 -8.60 -0.02 7.25
CA HIS A 142 -9.34 0.30 6.03
C HIS A 142 -10.40 1.38 6.25
N PHE A 143 -11.12 1.36 7.36
CA PHE A 143 -12.09 2.40 7.69
C PHE A 143 -11.44 3.80 7.70
N PHE A 144 -10.31 3.95 8.42
CA PHE A 144 -9.58 5.22 8.43
C PHE A 144 -8.98 5.58 7.07
N PHE A 145 -8.54 4.59 6.30
CA PHE A 145 -8.06 4.80 4.94
C PHE A 145 -9.16 5.34 4.01
N PHE A 146 -10.36 4.75 4.02
CA PHE A 146 -11.50 5.23 3.26
C PHE A 146 -11.96 6.62 3.73
N LEU A 147 -11.93 6.86 5.05
CA LEU A 147 -12.26 8.16 5.62
C LEU A 147 -11.25 9.23 5.17
N ALA A 148 -9.98 8.92 5.16
CA ALA A 148 -8.92 9.82 4.68
C ALA A 148 -9.10 10.15 3.19
N LEU A 149 -9.44 9.16 2.35
CA LEU A 149 -9.72 9.37 0.93
C LEU A 149 -10.90 10.30 0.66
N ARG A 150 -11.81 10.47 1.62
CA ARG A 150 -12.89 11.44 1.52
C ARG A 150 -12.43 12.89 1.65
N HIS A 151 -11.39 13.13 2.43
CA HIS A 151 -10.96 14.48 2.81
C HIS A 151 -9.65 14.92 2.15
N LEU A 152 -8.82 13.96 1.73
CA LEU A 152 -7.48 14.21 1.21
C LEU A 152 -7.35 13.72 -0.23
N ASP A 153 -6.44 14.33 -0.98
CA ASP A 153 -6.12 13.93 -2.34
C ASP A 153 -5.53 12.51 -2.39
N ALA A 154 -5.84 11.78 -3.46
CA ALA A 154 -5.39 10.39 -3.63
C ALA A 154 -3.86 10.30 -3.71
N SER A 155 -3.21 11.26 -4.36
CA SER A 155 -1.75 11.34 -4.46
C SER A 155 -1.07 11.59 -3.11
N LEU A 156 -1.70 12.34 -2.20
CA LEU A 156 -1.20 12.53 -0.85
C LEU A 156 -1.28 11.24 -0.03
N ILE A 157 -2.43 10.59 -0.05
CA ILE A 157 -2.66 9.34 0.69
C ILE A 157 -1.71 8.24 0.20
N SER A 158 -1.54 8.09 -1.12
CA SER A 158 -0.60 7.11 -1.67
C SER A 158 0.84 7.35 -1.23
N THR A 159 1.27 8.61 -1.13
CA THR A 159 2.60 8.95 -0.58
C THR A 159 2.73 8.52 0.89
N LEU A 160 1.67 8.70 1.68
CA LEU A 160 1.65 8.29 3.08
C LEU A 160 1.69 6.76 3.26
N THR A 161 1.33 5.97 2.25
CA THR A 161 1.45 4.50 2.35
C THR A 161 2.89 4.03 2.52
N TYR A 162 3.89 4.83 2.13
CA TYR A 162 5.29 4.52 2.42
C TYR A 162 5.59 4.39 3.91
N PHE A 163 4.81 5.04 4.78
CA PHE A 163 4.96 4.88 6.24
C PHE A 163 4.71 3.44 6.73
N SER A 164 4.02 2.62 5.94
CA SER A 164 3.81 1.21 6.29
C SER A 164 5.11 0.44 6.46
N ILE A 165 6.19 0.87 5.79
CA ILE A 165 7.51 0.26 5.95
C ILE A 165 8.08 0.46 7.36
N PHE A 166 7.77 1.59 8.00
CA PHE A 166 8.14 1.84 9.39
C PHE A 166 7.42 0.86 10.33
N GLY A 167 6.11 0.67 10.12
CA GLY A 167 5.32 -0.28 10.90
C GLY A 167 5.86 -1.72 10.77
N SER A 168 6.12 -2.18 9.54
CA SER A 168 6.65 -3.52 9.30
C SER A 168 8.04 -3.72 9.89
N THR A 169 8.94 -2.74 9.81
CA THR A 169 10.27 -2.83 10.41
C THR A 169 10.21 -2.79 11.94
N THR A 170 9.30 -2.01 12.52
CA THR A 170 9.09 -1.97 13.97
C THR A 170 8.64 -3.34 14.48
N VAL A 171 7.68 -3.97 13.81
CA VAL A 171 7.25 -5.34 14.14
C VAL A 171 8.38 -6.33 13.94
N GLY A 172 9.16 -6.22 12.85
CA GLY A 172 10.36 -7.04 12.60
C GLY A 172 11.34 -6.98 13.76
N TYR A 173 11.63 -5.77 14.25
CA TYR A 173 12.54 -5.58 15.38
C TYR A 173 12.03 -6.20 16.69
N PHE A 174 10.79 -5.88 17.10
CA PHE A 174 10.27 -6.30 18.39
C PHE A 174 9.85 -7.78 18.45
N TRP A 175 9.34 -8.34 17.35
CA TRP A 175 8.83 -9.72 17.32
C TRP A 175 9.79 -10.72 16.73
N PHE A 176 10.60 -10.30 15.75
CA PHE A 176 11.51 -11.19 15.04
C PHE A 176 12.99 -10.94 15.37
N GLY A 177 13.31 -9.88 16.12
CA GLY A 177 14.69 -9.54 16.49
C GLY A 177 15.51 -8.97 15.34
N ASP A 178 14.86 -8.52 14.27
CA ASP A 178 15.51 -7.93 13.10
C ASP A 178 16.08 -6.56 13.43
N VAL A 179 17.41 -6.45 13.57
CA VAL A 179 18.07 -5.18 13.89
C VAL A 179 18.13 -4.30 12.62
N PRO A 180 17.52 -3.09 12.63
CA PRO A 180 17.59 -2.17 11.49
C PRO A 180 19.05 -1.80 11.18
N THR A 181 19.42 -1.90 9.91
CA THR A 181 20.75 -1.49 9.45
C THR A 181 20.83 0.04 9.32
N LEU A 182 22.06 0.58 9.21
CA LEU A 182 22.26 2.01 8.96
C LEU A 182 21.50 2.50 7.73
N ASN A 183 21.45 1.70 6.65
CA ASN A 183 20.69 2.04 5.44
C ASN A 183 19.18 2.07 5.70
N SER A 184 18.68 1.18 6.54
CA SER A 184 17.26 1.22 6.96
C SER A 184 16.94 2.52 7.69
N LEU A 185 17.83 2.97 8.60
CA LEU A 185 17.66 4.25 9.30
C LEU A 185 17.69 5.43 8.33
N MET A 186 18.61 5.45 7.38
CA MET A 186 18.65 6.49 6.34
C MET A 186 17.39 6.49 5.47
N GLY A 187 16.92 5.30 5.07
CA GLY A 187 15.67 5.17 4.31
C GLY A 187 14.46 5.67 5.10
N PHE A 188 14.39 5.42 6.40
CA PHE A 188 13.33 5.98 7.27
C PHE A 188 13.35 7.50 7.31
N ILE A 189 14.53 8.13 7.46
CA ILE A 189 14.64 9.58 7.43
C ILE A 189 14.09 10.15 6.12
N LEU A 190 14.38 9.53 4.98
CA LEU A 190 13.85 9.95 3.69
C LEU A 190 12.33 9.80 3.60
N VAL A 191 11.78 8.66 4.02
CA VAL A 191 10.33 8.40 4.02
C VAL A 191 9.59 9.38 4.93
N PHE A 192 10.08 9.57 6.16
CA PHE A 192 9.51 10.52 7.11
C PHE A 192 9.61 11.95 6.60
N GLY A 193 10.79 12.34 6.11
CA GLY A 193 11.01 13.68 5.56
C GLY A 193 10.07 13.98 4.39
N ALA A 194 9.92 13.04 3.46
CA ALA A 194 9.00 13.17 2.34
C ALA A 194 7.54 13.30 2.79
N GLY A 195 7.09 12.45 3.73
CA GLY A 195 5.72 12.49 4.25
C GLY A 195 5.41 13.77 5.00
N ILE A 196 6.28 14.21 5.92
CA ILE A 196 6.12 15.47 6.67
C ILE A 196 6.13 16.65 5.71
N TYR A 197 7.04 16.67 4.73
CA TYR A 197 7.12 17.74 3.74
C TYR A 197 5.81 17.92 2.97
N VAL A 198 5.21 16.83 2.49
CA VAL A 198 3.93 16.88 1.79
C VAL A 198 2.80 17.36 2.70
N LEU A 199 2.75 16.88 3.95
CA LEU A 199 1.74 17.31 4.92
C LEU A 199 1.83 18.82 5.24
N ILE A 200 3.03 19.35 5.38
CA ILE A 200 3.24 20.80 5.61
C ILE A 200 2.80 21.59 4.38
N GLN A 201 3.15 21.14 3.19
CA GLN A 201 2.75 21.80 1.95
C GLN A 201 1.22 21.83 1.76
N GLU A 202 0.55 20.76 2.15
CA GLU A 202 -0.91 20.68 2.04
C GLU A 202 -1.61 21.61 3.04
N ARG A 203 -1.10 21.71 4.27
CA ARG A 203 -1.61 22.66 5.26
C ARG A 203 -1.51 24.11 4.80
N ARG A 204 -0.40 24.49 4.13
CA ARG A 204 -0.19 25.86 3.61
C ARG A 204 -1.14 26.27 2.49
N LYS A 205 -1.84 25.30 1.85
CA LYS A 205 -2.84 25.61 0.81
C LYS A 205 -4.22 25.86 1.38
N VAL A 206 -4.48 25.42 2.60
CA VAL A 206 -5.77 25.53 3.29
C VAL A 206 -5.83 26.78 4.16
N SER A 207 -4.70 27.33 4.56
CA SER A 207 -4.58 28.62 5.27
C SER A 207 -4.43 29.79 4.28
#